data_7be45c4948911791d172c7914036a7d4
#
_entry.id   7be45c4948911791d172c7914036a7d4
#
_cell.length_a   1.000
_cell.length_b   1.000
_cell.length_c   1.000
_cell.angle_alpha   90.00
_cell.angle_beta   90.00
_cell.angle_gamma   90.00
#
_symmetry.space_group_name_H-M   'P 1'
#
loop_
_entity.id
_entity.type
_entity.pdbx_description
1 polymer ?
#
loop_
_entity_poly.entity_id
_entity_poly.type
_entity_poly.pdbx_seq_one_letter_code
_entity_poly.pdbx_strand_id
1 'polypeptide(L)'
;DSNSPRNRYVLKDLQDCARQTGINIVFPPKVFPVNSVKAMRGCVWLAQDVGFKHHFLEFVEATFAAYFTRQEDISQDAVLSTICQSVGINADAFAKGIAQPDIKQALKANTDEAIARGAFGVPSFFVGDDMYFGNDRLDLLRLAVLKAKDH
;
A
#
# COMPACT_ATOMS: atom_id res chain seq x y z
N ASP A 1 15.76 1.84 -19.81
CA ASP A 1 15.15 2.35 -21.04
C ASP A 1 13.63 2.26 -20.91
N SER A 2 12.96 3.44 -20.81
CA SER A 2 11.51 3.53 -20.66
C SER A 2 10.75 2.90 -21.84
N ASN A 3 11.42 2.69 -22.99
CA ASN A 3 10.84 2.19 -24.23
C ASN A 3 11.14 0.72 -24.51
N SER A 4 11.67 -0.02 -23.54
CA SER A 4 11.92 -1.46 -23.71
C SER A 4 10.63 -2.25 -23.96
N PRO A 5 10.68 -3.39 -24.68
CA PRO A 5 9.49 -4.24 -24.86
C PRO A 5 8.84 -4.66 -23.53
N ARG A 6 9.66 -4.92 -22.50
CA ARG A 6 9.19 -5.25 -21.16
C ARG A 6 8.38 -4.12 -20.55
N ASN A 7 8.87 -2.87 -20.61
CA ASN A 7 8.17 -1.73 -20.01
C ASN A 7 6.87 -1.42 -20.75
N ARG A 8 6.84 -1.55 -22.07
CA ARG A 8 5.59 -1.42 -22.84
C ARG A 8 4.55 -2.47 -22.44
N TYR A 9 4.99 -3.72 -22.23
CA TYR A 9 4.10 -4.78 -21.77
C TYR A 9 3.56 -4.48 -20.37
N VAL A 10 4.41 -4.09 -19.42
CA VAL A 10 3.99 -3.74 -18.04
C VAL A 10 2.95 -2.61 -18.03
N LEU A 11 3.15 -1.58 -18.86
CA LEU A 11 2.17 -0.48 -18.98
C LEU A 11 0.84 -0.95 -19.53
N LYS A 12 0.86 -1.80 -20.58
CA LYS A 12 -0.34 -2.40 -21.15
C LYS A 12 -1.07 -3.26 -20.14
N ASP A 13 -0.36 -4.14 -19.44
CA ASP A 13 -0.90 -5.05 -18.44
C ASP A 13 -1.56 -4.29 -17.28
N LEU A 14 -0.91 -3.23 -16.79
CA LEU A 14 -1.48 -2.33 -15.78
C LEU A 14 -2.80 -1.71 -16.24
N GLN A 15 -2.87 -1.25 -17.49
CA GLN A 15 -4.09 -0.67 -18.06
C GLN A 15 -5.19 -1.71 -18.25
N ASP A 16 -4.85 -2.94 -18.66
CA ASP A 16 -5.81 -4.03 -18.81
C ASP A 16 -6.39 -4.42 -17.45
N CYS A 17 -5.56 -4.60 -16.44
CA CYS A 17 -5.99 -4.85 -15.06
C CYS A 17 -6.88 -3.72 -14.51
N ALA A 18 -6.50 -2.46 -14.73
CA ALA A 18 -7.28 -1.32 -14.31
C ALA A 18 -8.68 -1.31 -14.94
N ARG A 19 -8.77 -1.59 -16.25
CA ARG A 19 -10.06 -1.71 -16.96
C ARG A 19 -10.91 -2.86 -16.44
N GLN A 20 -10.29 -4.02 -16.21
CA GLN A 20 -10.98 -5.22 -15.71
C GLN A 20 -11.55 -5.02 -14.30
N THR A 21 -10.83 -4.30 -13.46
CA THR A 21 -11.22 -4.04 -12.05
C THR A 21 -12.04 -2.77 -11.87
N GLY A 22 -12.18 -1.93 -12.90
CA GLY A 22 -12.88 -0.65 -12.84
C GLY A 22 -12.11 0.44 -12.06
N ILE A 23 -10.82 0.22 -11.78
CA ILE A 23 -9.97 1.18 -11.06
C ILE A 23 -9.38 2.17 -12.06
N ASN A 24 -9.47 3.47 -11.76
CA ASN A 24 -8.85 4.50 -12.59
C ASN A 24 -7.38 4.72 -12.16
N ILE A 25 -6.45 4.29 -13.01
CA ILE A 25 -5.01 4.45 -12.79
C ILE A 25 -4.42 5.32 -13.91
N VAL A 26 -3.77 6.43 -13.52
CA VAL A 26 -2.96 7.26 -14.41
C VAL A 26 -1.48 6.96 -14.11
N PHE A 27 -0.77 6.36 -15.08
CA PHE A 27 0.63 5.99 -14.92
C PHE A 27 1.48 6.49 -16.11
N PRO A 28 2.69 7.02 -15.90
CA PRO A 28 3.28 7.28 -14.59
C PRO A 28 2.59 8.45 -13.85
N PRO A 29 2.57 8.43 -12.50
CA PRO A 29 2.13 9.59 -11.72
C PRO A 29 3.05 10.81 -11.95
N LYS A 30 2.52 12.03 -11.69
CA LYS A 30 3.27 13.28 -11.87
C LYS A 30 4.58 13.33 -11.06
N VAL A 31 4.57 12.75 -9.86
CA VAL A 31 5.76 12.60 -9.00
C VAL A 31 6.10 11.12 -8.94
N PHE A 32 7.11 10.70 -9.70
CA PHE A 32 7.52 9.30 -9.77
C PHE A 32 9.05 9.17 -9.81
N PRO A 33 9.67 8.41 -8.91
CA PRO A 33 9.07 7.75 -7.74
C PRO A 33 8.72 8.76 -6.63
N VAL A 34 7.66 8.47 -5.86
CA VAL A 34 7.25 9.28 -4.71
C VAL A 34 7.86 8.74 -3.41
N ASN A 35 8.14 9.62 -2.45
CA ASN A 35 8.48 9.22 -1.10
C ASN A 35 7.20 8.87 -0.31
N SER A 36 6.87 7.60 -0.22
CA SER A 36 5.67 7.09 0.46
C SER A 36 5.86 6.81 1.96
N VAL A 37 7.02 7.11 2.55
CA VAL A 37 7.36 6.71 3.92
C VAL A 37 6.36 7.23 4.95
N LYS A 38 5.87 8.48 4.82
CA LYS A 38 4.86 9.03 5.74
C LYS A 38 3.52 8.31 5.62
N ALA A 39 3.07 8.01 4.40
CA ALA A 39 1.84 7.24 4.16
C ALA A 39 1.96 5.82 4.75
N MET A 40 3.10 5.14 4.56
CA MET A 40 3.34 3.81 5.15
C MET A 40 3.38 3.84 6.67
N ARG A 41 3.96 4.88 7.29
CA ARG A 41 3.89 5.08 8.75
C ARG A 41 2.44 5.29 9.20
N GLY A 42 1.64 5.98 8.40
CA GLY A 42 0.20 6.12 8.63
C GLY A 42 -0.50 4.76 8.68
N CYS A 43 -0.20 3.88 7.74
CA CYS A 43 -0.73 2.51 7.75
C CYS A 43 -0.35 1.75 9.03
N VAL A 44 0.91 1.85 9.47
CA VAL A 44 1.38 1.20 10.71
C VAL A 44 0.68 1.78 11.94
N TRP A 45 0.57 3.10 12.04
CA TRP A 45 -0.09 3.77 13.15
C TRP A 45 -1.55 3.39 13.25
N LEU A 46 -2.29 3.45 12.14
CA LEU A 46 -3.71 3.07 12.09
C LEU A 46 -3.94 1.60 12.42
N ALA A 47 -3.05 0.71 12.03
CA ALA A 47 -3.17 -0.71 12.35
C ALA A 47 -2.97 -1.02 13.83
N GLN A 48 -2.17 -0.23 14.54
CA GLN A 48 -1.83 -0.42 15.96
C GLN A 48 -2.78 0.34 16.91
N ASP A 49 -3.31 1.49 16.47
CA ASP A 49 -4.19 2.31 17.30
C ASP A 49 -5.62 1.78 17.27
N VAL A 50 -6.10 1.30 18.43
CA VAL A 50 -7.45 0.72 18.58
C VAL A 50 -8.55 1.72 18.19
N GLY A 51 -8.35 3.02 18.44
CA GLY A 51 -9.32 4.07 18.13
C GLY A 51 -9.47 4.34 16.64
N PHE A 52 -8.44 4.07 15.84
CA PHE A 52 -8.39 4.41 14.41
C PHE A 52 -8.31 3.21 13.47
N LYS A 53 -8.19 2.00 13.99
CA LYS A 53 -8.03 0.78 13.19
C LYS A 53 -9.12 0.58 12.12
N HIS A 54 -10.33 1.02 12.40
CA HIS A 54 -11.46 0.92 11.45
C HIS A 54 -11.29 1.81 10.21
N HIS A 55 -10.46 2.86 10.29
CA HIS A 55 -10.14 3.74 9.15
C HIS A 55 -8.99 3.23 8.28
N PHE A 56 -8.35 2.11 8.64
CA PHE A 56 -7.15 1.63 7.95
C PHE A 56 -7.37 1.42 6.46
N LEU A 57 -8.40 0.67 6.08
CA LEU A 57 -8.69 0.37 4.66
C LEU A 57 -9.08 1.62 3.90
N GLU A 58 -9.93 2.46 4.48
CA GLU A 58 -10.36 3.74 3.88
C GLU A 58 -9.16 4.66 3.61
N PHE A 59 -8.22 4.75 4.55
CA PHE A 59 -6.99 5.52 4.38
C PHE A 59 -6.11 4.96 3.26
N VAL A 60 -5.94 3.65 3.19
CA VAL A 60 -5.17 2.99 2.12
C VAL A 60 -5.79 3.29 0.76
N GLU A 61 -7.09 3.07 0.59
CA GLU A 61 -7.81 3.33 -0.66
C GLU A 61 -7.73 4.80 -1.06
N ALA A 62 -7.96 5.73 -0.13
CA ALA A 62 -7.88 7.17 -0.37
C ALA A 62 -6.46 7.62 -0.76
N THR A 63 -5.42 6.99 -0.18
CA THR A 63 -4.01 7.25 -0.51
C THR A 63 -3.67 6.78 -1.92
N PHE A 64 -4.08 5.57 -2.30
CA PHE A 64 -3.89 5.07 -3.66
C PHE A 64 -4.64 5.93 -4.68
N ALA A 65 -5.89 6.32 -4.40
CA ALA A 65 -6.67 7.20 -5.25
C ALA A 65 -6.02 8.60 -5.38
N ALA A 66 -5.50 9.17 -4.30
CA ALA A 66 -4.75 10.42 -4.33
C ALA A 66 -3.56 10.32 -5.30
N TYR A 67 -2.75 9.29 -5.16
CA TYR A 67 -1.52 9.15 -5.93
C TYR A 67 -1.78 8.74 -7.38
N PHE A 68 -2.53 7.67 -7.62
CA PHE A 68 -2.69 7.10 -8.96
C PHE A 68 -3.84 7.69 -9.78
N THR A 69 -4.90 8.19 -9.14
CA THR A 69 -6.05 8.75 -9.84
C THR A 69 -5.97 10.27 -9.91
N ARG A 70 -5.78 10.95 -8.76
CA ARG A 70 -5.73 12.41 -8.69
C ARG A 70 -4.37 13.01 -8.94
N GLN A 71 -3.31 12.18 -9.04
CA GLN A 71 -1.95 12.60 -9.34
C GLN A 71 -1.35 13.54 -8.28
N GLU A 72 -1.74 13.34 -7.02
CA GLU A 72 -1.29 14.14 -5.88
C GLU A 72 0.03 13.60 -5.33
N ASP A 73 0.88 14.51 -4.83
CA ASP A 73 2.15 14.13 -4.19
C ASP A 73 1.91 13.73 -2.73
N ILE A 74 1.78 12.44 -2.46
CA ILE A 74 1.54 11.89 -1.12
C ILE A 74 2.75 11.99 -0.17
N SER A 75 3.87 12.57 -0.60
CA SER A 75 4.98 12.93 0.30
C SER A 75 4.69 14.20 1.10
N GLN A 76 3.73 15.03 0.64
CA GLN A 76 3.38 16.32 1.21
C GLN A 76 2.41 16.16 2.38
N ASP A 77 2.72 16.84 3.51
CA ASP A 77 1.87 16.80 4.71
C ASP A 77 0.46 17.33 4.46
N ALA A 78 0.32 18.35 3.60
CA ALA A 78 -0.99 18.89 3.24
C ALA A 78 -1.87 17.87 2.50
N VAL A 79 -1.28 17.06 1.60
CA VAL A 79 -2.00 16.00 0.89
C VAL A 79 -2.45 14.91 1.86
N LEU A 80 -1.55 14.46 2.74
CA LEU A 80 -1.90 13.46 3.76
C LEU A 80 -2.95 13.98 4.74
N SER A 81 -2.89 15.25 5.13
CA SER A 81 -3.91 15.90 5.96
C SER A 81 -5.29 15.87 5.28
N THR A 82 -5.36 16.20 3.99
CA THR A 82 -6.60 16.15 3.21
C THR A 82 -7.14 14.72 3.10
N ILE A 83 -6.26 13.74 2.87
CA ILE A 83 -6.64 12.32 2.87
C ILE A 83 -7.25 11.91 4.23
N CYS A 84 -6.57 12.25 5.33
CA CYS A 84 -7.06 11.95 6.68
C CYS A 84 -8.46 12.53 6.91
N GLN A 85 -8.65 13.81 6.60
CA GLN A 85 -9.94 14.48 6.74
C GLN A 85 -11.04 13.82 5.92
N SER A 86 -10.74 13.38 4.70
CA SER A 86 -11.73 12.75 3.81
C SER A 86 -12.25 11.40 4.33
N VAL A 87 -11.49 10.75 5.23
CA VAL A 87 -11.84 9.45 5.83
C VAL A 87 -12.08 9.55 7.34
N GLY A 88 -12.32 10.76 7.86
CA GLY A 88 -12.69 10.97 9.27
C GLY A 88 -11.55 10.85 10.28
N ILE A 89 -10.29 10.87 9.83
CA ILE A 89 -9.12 10.84 10.72
C ILE A 89 -8.73 12.28 11.08
N ASN A 90 -8.50 12.53 12.36
CA ASN A 90 -7.94 13.81 12.80
C ASN A 90 -6.51 13.98 12.29
N ALA A 91 -6.27 15.00 11.46
CA ALA A 91 -4.99 15.23 10.80
C ALA A 91 -3.84 15.55 11.78
N ASP A 92 -4.11 16.25 12.89
CA ASP A 92 -3.10 16.56 13.91
C ASP A 92 -2.72 15.30 14.69
N ALA A 93 -3.70 14.45 15.04
CA ALA A 93 -3.43 13.16 15.68
C ALA A 93 -2.60 12.26 14.75
N PHE A 94 -2.94 12.21 13.46
CA PHE A 94 -2.19 11.48 12.45
C PHE A 94 -0.74 11.98 12.36
N ALA A 95 -0.53 13.30 12.21
CA ALA A 95 0.81 13.89 12.10
C ALA A 95 1.68 13.59 13.33
N LYS A 96 1.09 13.65 14.53
CA LYS A 96 1.77 13.26 15.79
C LYS A 96 2.06 11.75 15.83
N GLY A 97 1.08 10.93 15.42
CA GLY A 97 1.21 9.48 15.39
C GLY A 97 2.36 9.00 14.50
N ILE A 98 2.42 9.44 13.25
CA ILE A 98 3.46 9.03 12.30
C ILE A 98 4.87 9.54 12.65
N ALA A 99 4.97 10.53 13.53
CA ALA A 99 6.23 11.07 14.03
C ALA A 99 6.84 10.25 15.18
N GLN A 100 6.05 9.42 15.84
CA GLN A 100 6.48 8.63 16.99
C GLN A 100 7.63 7.68 16.65
N PRO A 101 8.64 7.55 17.54
CA PRO A 101 9.80 6.69 17.30
C PRO A 101 9.42 5.21 17.12
N ASP A 102 8.45 4.72 17.89
CA ASP A 102 7.95 3.35 17.84
C ASP A 102 7.26 3.03 16.50
N ILE A 103 6.50 3.96 15.94
CA ILE A 103 5.89 3.80 14.61
C ILE A 103 6.96 3.74 13.50
N LYS A 104 8.01 4.57 13.61
CA LYS A 104 9.16 4.51 12.68
C LYS A 104 9.89 3.18 12.77
N GLN A 105 10.12 2.71 14.01
CA GLN A 105 10.73 1.42 14.29
C GLN A 105 9.87 0.26 13.79
N ALA A 106 8.57 0.30 14.01
CA ALA A 106 7.65 -0.74 13.56
C ALA A 106 7.60 -0.84 12.01
N LEU A 107 7.59 0.28 11.29
CA LEU A 107 7.68 0.24 9.82
C LEU A 107 9.00 -0.40 9.36
N LYS A 108 10.13 -0.06 10.03
CA LYS A 108 11.41 -0.68 9.72
C LYS A 108 11.38 -2.19 9.99
N ALA A 109 10.86 -2.60 11.16
CA ALA A 109 10.76 -4.01 11.53
C ALA A 109 9.90 -4.81 10.54
N ASN A 110 8.76 -4.27 10.09
CA ASN A 110 7.91 -4.91 9.07
C ASN A 110 8.67 -5.11 7.74
N THR A 111 9.49 -4.13 7.35
CA THR A 111 10.30 -4.24 6.14
C THR A 111 11.41 -5.28 6.29
N ASP A 112 12.12 -5.27 7.43
CA ASP A 112 13.18 -6.23 7.74
C ASP A 112 12.62 -7.66 7.78
N GLU A 113 11.43 -7.86 8.38
CA GLU A 113 10.74 -9.16 8.40
C GLU A 113 10.39 -9.63 6.99
N ALA A 114 9.78 -8.77 6.17
CA ALA A 114 9.43 -9.13 4.80
C ALA A 114 10.66 -9.59 4.00
N ILE A 115 11.79 -8.88 4.14
CA ILE A 115 13.07 -9.23 3.50
C ILE A 115 13.58 -10.57 4.05
N ALA A 116 13.60 -10.76 5.36
CA ALA A 116 14.07 -11.99 6.01
C ALA A 116 13.24 -13.21 5.59
N ARG A 117 11.94 -13.03 5.32
CA ARG A 117 11.04 -14.06 4.79
C ARG A 117 11.15 -14.26 3.28
N GLY A 118 12.03 -13.53 2.59
CA GLY A 118 12.31 -13.70 1.17
C GLY A 118 11.47 -12.86 0.22
N ALA A 119 10.74 -11.84 0.69
CA ALA A 119 10.03 -10.93 -0.19
C ALA A 119 11.01 -10.15 -1.09
N PHE A 120 10.81 -10.20 -2.39
CA PHE A 120 11.65 -9.56 -3.41
C PHE A 120 10.88 -8.50 -4.22
N GLY A 121 9.62 -8.29 -3.92
CA GLY A 121 8.74 -7.33 -4.59
C GLY A 121 7.35 -7.28 -3.95
N VAL A 122 6.47 -6.48 -4.54
CA VAL A 122 5.09 -6.28 -4.05
C VAL A 122 4.08 -6.50 -5.18
N PRO A 123 2.88 -7.01 -4.86
CA PRO A 123 2.46 -7.52 -3.57
C PRO A 123 3.08 -8.89 -3.23
N SER A 124 3.51 -9.08 -1.98
CA SER A 124 3.90 -10.39 -1.42
C SER A 124 2.98 -10.74 -0.26
N PHE A 125 2.54 -11.99 -0.23
CA PHE A 125 1.64 -12.52 0.81
C PHE A 125 2.28 -13.75 1.44
N PHE A 126 2.02 -13.94 2.74
CA PHE A 126 2.54 -15.09 3.47
C PHE A 126 1.39 -15.82 4.19
N VAL A 127 1.34 -17.14 4.04
CA VAL A 127 0.45 -18.04 4.78
C VAL A 127 1.32 -19.11 5.43
N GLY A 128 1.50 -19.03 6.75
CA GLY A 128 2.56 -19.80 7.40
C GLY A 128 3.92 -19.43 6.82
N ASP A 129 4.69 -20.40 6.36
CA ASP A 129 6.01 -20.22 5.75
C ASP A 129 5.94 -20.04 4.22
N ASP A 130 4.79 -20.29 3.62
CA ASP A 130 4.62 -20.19 2.16
C ASP A 130 4.45 -18.72 1.72
N MET A 131 5.19 -18.33 0.66
CA MET A 131 5.09 -17.00 0.04
C MET A 131 4.36 -17.06 -1.30
N TYR A 132 3.47 -16.10 -1.52
CA TYR A 132 2.75 -15.88 -2.77
C TYR A 132 3.09 -14.48 -3.29
N PHE A 133 3.60 -14.38 -4.53
CA PHE A 133 4.00 -13.12 -5.13
C PHE A 133 3.15 -12.79 -6.36
N GLY A 134 2.64 -11.57 -6.40
CA GLY A 134 1.89 -11.03 -7.54
C GLY A 134 0.37 -11.01 -7.35
N ASN A 135 -0.30 -10.10 -8.05
CA ASN A 135 -1.75 -9.97 -8.06
C ASN A 135 -2.44 -11.15 -8.79
N ASP A 136 -1.73 -11.87 -9.63
CA ASP A 136 -2.20 -13.04 -10.37
C ASP A 136 -2.15 -14.35 -9.57
N ARG A 137 -1.77 -14.29 -8.28
CA ARG A 137 -1.72 -15.44 -7.36
C ARG A 137 -2.82 -15.43 -6.30
N LEU A 138 -3.79 -14.50 -6.38
CA LEU A 138 -4.85 -14.34 -5.37
C LEU A 138 -5.73 -15.59 -5.23
N ASP A 139 -5.99 -16.34 -6.29
CA ASP A 139 -6.75 -17.58 -6.22
C ASP A 139 -6.00 -18.67 -5.43
N LEU A 140 -4.71 -18.84 -5.67
CA LEU A 140 -3.85 -19.76 -4.91
C LEU A 140 -3.74 -19.33 -3.45
N LEU A 141 -3.56 -18.04 -3.20
CA LEU A 141 -3.54 -17.47 -1.85
C LEU A 141 -4.83 -17.77 -1.09
N ARG A 142 -5.99 -17.56 -1.75
CA ARG A 142 -7.30 -17.87 -1.16
C ARG A 142 -7.41 -19.34 -0.75
N LEU A 143 -6.99 -20.26 -1.60
CA LEU A 143 -7.00 -21.69 -1.28
C LEU A 143 -6.10 -22.02 -0.08
N ALA A 144 -4.92 -21.41 0.00
CA ALA A 144 -4.00 -21.59 1.11
C ALA A 144 -4.60 -21.08 2.43
N VAL A 145 -5.22 -19.89 2.42
CA VAL A 145 -5.88 -19.32 3.61
C VAL A 145 -7.05 -20.19 4.07
N LEU A 146 -7.86 -20.72 3.15
CA LEU A 146 -8.97 -21.62 3.51
C LEU A 146 -8.43 -22.90 4.16
N LYS A 147 -7.43 -23.54 3.56
CA LYS A 147 -6.79 -24.73 4.11
C LYS A 147 -6.17 -24.51 5.49
N ALA A 148 -5.56 -23.35 5.73
CA ALA A 148 -4.96 -23.02 7.02
C ALA A 148 -5.99 -22.75 8.13
N LYS A 149 -7.25 -22.45 7.79
CA LYS A 149 -8.36 -22.30 8.77
C LYS A 149 -8.96 -23.63 9.23
N ASP A 150 -8.76 -24.70 8.46
CA ASP A 150 -9.30 -26.03 8.76
C ASP A 150 -8.36 -26.84 9.68
N HIS A 151 -7.22 -26.26 10.07
CA HIS A 151 -6.23 -26.80 11.00
C HIS A 151 -6.07 -25.92 12.24
#